data_7b0b1871c3f3926e78c796bbaebd1af0
#
_entry.id   7b0b1871c3f3926e78c796bbaebd1af0
#
_cell.length_a   1.000
_cell.length_b   1.000
_cell.length_c   1.000
_cell.angle_alpha   90.00
_cell.angle_beta   90.00
_cell.angle_gamma   90.00
#
_symmetry.space_group_name_H-M   'P 1'
#
loop_
_entity.id
_entity.type
_entity.pdbx_description
1 polymer ?
#
loop_
_entity_poly.entity_id
_entity_poly.type
_entity_poly.pdbx_seq_one_letter_code
_entity_poly.pdbx_strand_id
1 'polypeptide(L)'
;MSDQFEKLLTTFQHHLEVERNLSVHTIRAYMGDLTSLVEHLEKLGLNDISTLELAHLRSWLANQGVKGGARTTLSRRAVSVRLFTKWALKNNYISKDVGATLATPKGHRTLPAVLDVQKAALAMDSMATRAAEEESPISLRDVAILELLYATGARVGELCGLNIGDIDYNRNTIRVLGKGNKERVIPMGKPAIKAVQVWLKNGREELV
;
A
#
# COMPACT_ATOMS: atom_id res chain seq x y z
N MET A 1 -21.57 9.52 11.16
CA MET A 1 -20.65 9.14 12.25
C MET A 1 -20.87 10.08 13.40
N SER A 2 -21.05 9.56 14.62
CA SER A 2 -21.25 10.39 15.81
C SER A 2 -19.96 11.13 16.16
N ASP A 3 -20.10 12.31 16.79
CA ASP A 3 -18.96 13.14 17.25
C ASP A 3 -17.99 12.35 18.14
N GLN A 4 -18.50 11.40 18.93
CA GLN A 4 -17.70 10.58 19.81
C GLN A 4 -16.77 9.65 19.03
N PHE A 5 -17.30 8.96 18.02
CA PHE A 5 -16.49 8.09 17.17
C PHE A 5 -15.50 8.86 16.31
N GLU A 6 -15.87 10.03 15.83
CA GLU A 6 -14.97 10.89 15.06
C GLU A 6 -13.75 11.32 15.85
N LYS A 7 -13.96 11.83 17.07
CA LYS A 7 -12.87 12.18 18.00
C LYS A 7 -11.99 10.99 18.33
N LEU A 8 -12.59 9.82 18.58
CA LEU A 8 -11.88 8.60 18.90
C LEU A 8 -10.97 8.14 17.74
N LEU A 9 -11.50 8.15 16.52
CA LEU A 9 -10.73 7.79 15.32
C LEU A 9 -9.63 8.79 15.04
N THR A 10 -9.87 10.09 15.21
CA THR A 10 -8.83 11.12 15.03
C THR A 10 -7.68 10.94 16.03
N THR A 11 -8.01 10.67 17.30
CA THR A 11 -6.98 10.41 18.33
C THR A 11 -6.19 9.14 18.01
N PHE A 12 -6.85 8.09 17.54
CA PHE A 12 -6.18 6.86 17.14
C PHE A 12 -5.30 7.05 15.90
N GLN A 13 -5.76 7.83 14.92
CA GLN A 13 -4.95 8.17 13.75
C GLN A 13 -3.66 8.87 14.16
N HIS A 14 -3.73 9.86 15.06
CA HIS A 14 -2.56 10.54 15.60
C HIS A 14 -1.59 9.56 16.29
N HIS A 15 -2.10 8.59 17.07
CA HIS A 15 -1.30 7.52 17.66
C HIS A 15 -0.56 6.70 16.58
N LEU A 16 -1.22 6.35 15.48
CA LEU A 16 -0.60 5.59 14.39
C LEU A 16 0.51 6.38 13.68
N GLU A 17 0.30 7.69 13.53
CA GLU A 17 1.24 8.61 12.88
C GLU A 17 2.46 8.86 13.77
N VAL A 18 2.26 9.34 14.97
CA VAL A 18 3.31 9.88 15.83
C VAL A 18 3.99 8.79 16.67
N GLU A 19 3.21 7.95 17.37
CA GLU A 19 3.80 6.97 18.28
C GLU A 19 4.22 5.68 17.56
N ARG A 20 3.48 5.27 16.50
CA ARG A 20 3.76 4.04 15.76
C ARG A 20 4.57 4.28 14.50
N ASN A 21 4.69 5.52 14.05
CA ASN A 21 5.40 5.92 12.83
C ASN A 21 5.07 5.02 11.62
N LEU A 22 3.77 4.74 11.43
CA LEU A 22 3.31 3.91 10.32
C LEU A 22 3.29 4.71 9.02
N SER A 23 3.46 4.02 7.89
CA SER A 23 3.38 4.66 6.59
C SER A 23 1.98 5.21 6.32
N VAL A 24 1.88 6.30 5.56
CA VAL A 24 0.61 6.95 5.15
C VAL A 24 -0.36 5.93 4.52
N HIS A 25 0.16 5.00 3.71
CA HIS A 25 -0.66 3.94 3.10
C HIS A 25 -1.24 2.97 4.13
N THR A 26 -0.47 2.61 5.17
CA THR A 26 -0.94 1.73 6.26
C THR A 26 -2.00 2.44 7.09
N ILE A 27 -1.77 3.71 7.43
CA ILE A 27 -2.71 4.53 8.19
C ILE A 27 -4.03 4.67 7.42
N ARG A 28 -3.97 5.05 6.15
CA ARG A 28 -5.16 5.15 5.29
C ARG A 28 -5.96 3.84 5.25
N ALA A 29 -5.28 2.71 5.11
CA ALA A 29 -5.93 1.41 5.08
C ALA A 29 -6.60 1.06 6.42
N TYR A 30 -5.92 1.31 7.55
CA TYR A 30 -6.46 1.04 8.88
C TYR A 30 -7.62 1.98 9.23
N MET A 31 -7.49 3.28 8.92
CA MET A 31 -8.57 4.23 9.14
C MET A 31 -9.80 3.88 8.33
N GLY A 32 -9.65 3.52 7.05
CA GLY A 32 -10.78 3.04 6.23
C GLY A 32 -11.45 1.77 6.78
N ASP A 33 -10.67 0.84 7.37
CA ASP A 33 -11.23 -0.34 8.05
C ASP A 33 -12.05 0.06 9.28
N LEU A 34 -11.54 0.98 10.10
CA LEU A 34 -12.20 1.42 11.33
C LEU A 34 -13.43 2.30 11.03
N THR A 35 -13.38 3.15 10.01
CA THR A 35 -14.57 3.87 9.55
C THR A 35 -15.69 2.90 9.16
N SER A 36 -15.35 1.85 8.40
CA SER A 36 -16.31 0.79 8.06
C SER A 36 -16.83 0.00 9.28
N LEU A 37 -15.99 -0.19 10.31
CA LEU A 37 -16.44 -0.79 11.58
C LEU A 37 -17.43 0.13 12.29
N VAL A 38 -17.10 1.41 12.45
CA VAL A 38 -17.97 2.39 13.12
C VAL A 38 -19.32 2.49 12.42
N GLU A 39 -19.35 2.60 11.09
CA GLU A 39 -20.59 2.58 10.32
C GLU A 39 -21.44 1.32 10.59
N HIS A 40 -20.80 0.17 10.79
CA HIS A 40 -21.50 -1.05 11.14
C HIS A 40 -22.06 -1.00 12.57
N LEU A 41 -21.28 -0.49 13.52
CA LEU A 41 -21.71 -0.34 14.91
C LEU A 41 -22.91 0.63 15.04
N GLU A 42 -22.86 1.77 14.35
CA GLU A 42 -23.98 2.73 14.32
C GLU A 42 -25.26 2.13 13.74
N LYS A 43 -25.15 1.27 12.71
CA LYS A 43 -26.31 0.54 12.16
C LYS A 43 -26.90 -0.47 13.15
N LEU A 44 -26.10 -0.94 14.11
CA LEU A 44 -26.59 -1.78 15.22
C LEU A 44 -27.09 -0.95 16.42
N GLY A 45 -27.09 0.38 16.31
CA GLY A 45 -27.50 1.28 17.39
C GLY A 45 -26.45 1.52 18.47
N LEU A 46 -25.19 1.08 18.25
CA LEU A 46 -24.10 1.34 19.19
C LEU A 46 -23.46 2.70 18.88
N ASN A 47 -23.59 3.61 19.85
CA ASN A 47 -23.03 4.96 19.77
C ASN A 47 -21.90 5.18 20.79
N ASP A 48 -21.60 4.19 21.62
CA ASP A 48 -20.56 4.23 22.65
C ASP A 48 -19.61 3.03 22.49
N ILE A 49 -18.33 3.32 22.31
CA ILE A 49 -17.29 2.30 22.16
C ILE A 49 -17.11 1.45 23.42
N SER A 50 -17.45 1.94 24.59
CA SER A 50 -17.34 1.22 25.87
C SER A 50 -18.19 -0.06 25.90
N THR A 51 -19.26 -0.10 25.09
CA THR A 51 -20.19 -1.24 24.95
C THR A 51 -19.78 -2.22 23.86
N LEU A 52 -18.59 -2.03 23.25
CA LEU A 52 -18.10 -2.90 22.19
C LEU A 52 -17.88 -4.33 22.69
N GLU A 53 -18.48 -5.31 21.99
CA GLU A 53 -18.33 -6.72 22.25
C GLU A 53 -17.70 -7.48 21.08
N LEU A 54 -17.17 -8.67 21.35
CA LEU A 54 -16.62 -9.56 20.31
C LEU A 54 -17.67 -9.94 19.25
N ALA A 55 -18.94 -10.05 19.65
CA ALA A 55 -20.05 -10.35 18.74
C ALA A 55 -20.19 -9.28 17.65
N HIS A 56 -20.03 -8.01 17.99
CA HIS A 56 -20.09 -6.89 17.05
C HIS A 56 -18.96 -6.95 16.02
N LEU A 57 -17.73 -7.26 16.46
CA LEU A 57 -16.56 -7.40 15.59
C LEU A 57 -16.73 -8.59 14.62
N ARG A 58 -17.26 -9.71 15.11
CA ARG A 58 -17.54 -10.89 14.29
C ARG A 58 -18.64 -10.62 13.26
N SER A 59 -19.72 -9.95 13.68
CA SER A 59 -20.82 -9.53 12.78
C SER A 59 -20.31 -8.62 11.67
N TRP A 60 -19.48 -7.63 12.01
CA TRP A 60 -18.87 -6.76 11.01
C TRP A 60 -18.00 -7.52 10.01
N LEU A 61 -17.08 -8.41 10.47
CA LEU A 61 -16.25 -9.20 9.58
C LEU A 61 -17.06 -10.15 8.69
N ALA A 62 -18.09 -10.78 9.24
CA ALA A 62 -18.99 -11.65 8.47
C ALA A 62 -19.69 -10.86 7.35
N ASN A 63 -20.24 -9.67 7.67
CA ASN A 63 -20.85 -8.78 6.68
C ASN A 63 -19.88 -8.37 5.57
N GLN A 64 -18.62 -8.10 5.90
CA GLN A 64 -17.60 -7.80 4.91
C GLN A 64 -17.27 -9.02 4.01
N GLY A 65 -17.32 -10.22 4.57
CA GLY A 65 -17.16 -11.46 3.81
C GLY A 65 -18.30 -11.69 2.81
N VAL A 66 -19.54 -11.47 3.25
CA VAL A 66 -20.73 -11.58 2.38
C VAL A 66 -20.70 -10.59 1.22
N LYS A 67 -20.15 -9.39 1.44
CA LYS A 67 -19.92 -8.36 0.39
C LYS A 67 -18.78 -8.69 -0.58
N GLY A 68 -18.24 -9.91 -0.55
CA GLY A 68 -17.17 -10.33 -1.47
C GLY A 68 -15.76 -9.89 -1.06
N GLY A 69 -15.55 -9.49 0.19
CA GLY A 69 -14.23 -9.11 0.70
C GLY A 69 -13.20 -10.24 0.57
N ALA A 70 -12.08 -9.99 -0.11
CA ALA A 70 -11.00 -10.96 -0.23
C ALA A 70 -10.48 -11.38 1.17
N ARG A 71 -10.08 -12.65 1.33
CA ARG A 71 -9.55 -13.16 2.61
C ARG A 71 -8.37 -12.37 3.16
N THR A 72 -7.50 -11.86 2.28
CA THR A 72 -6.37 -10.98 2.65
C THR A 72 -6.85 -9.66 3.24
N THR A 73 -7.91 -9.08 2.68
CA THR A 73 -8.55 -7.86 3.19
C THR A 73 -9.20 -8.12 4.54
N LEU A 74 -9.92 -9.23 4.71
CA LEU A 74 -10.51 -9.61 6.01
C LEU A 74 -9.43 -9.85 7.07
N SER A 75 -8.31 -10.48 6.70
CA SER A 75 -7.17 -10.65 7.60
C SER A 75 -6.57 -9.30 8.04
N ARG A 76 -6.39 -8.35 7.13
CA ARG A 76 -5.91 -7.00 7.46
C ARG A 76 -6.90 -6.27 8.37
N ARG A 77 -8.20 -6.35 8.09
CA ARG A 77 -9.28 -5.79 8.92
C ARG A 77 -9.26 -6.32 10.35
N ALA A 78 -9.05 -7.61 10.54
CA ALA A 78 -8.90 -8.19 11.87
C ALA A 78 -7.64 -7.67 12.59
N VAL A 79 -6.55 -7.37 11.86
CA VAL A 79 -5.33 -6.78 12.43
C VAL A 79 -5.57 -5.33 12.85
N SER A 80 -6.18 -4.51 12.00
CA SER A 80 -6.45 -3.09 12.30
C SER A 80 -7.36 -2.95 13.53
N VAL A 81 -8.40 -3.77 13.63
CA VAL A 81 -9.32 -3.77 14.80
C VAL A 81 -8.61 -4.22 16.07
N ARG A 82 -7.79 -5.26 16.02
CA ARG A 82 -7.01 -5.69 17.21
C ARG A 82 -6.06 -4.60 17.69
N LEU A 83 -5.42 -3.88 16.77
CA LEU A 83 -4.55 -2.77 17.13
C LEU A 83 -5.36 -1.64 17.78
N PHE A 84 -6.52 -1.34 17.23
CA PHE A 84 -7.43 -0.33 17.75
C PHE A 84 -7.97 -0.68 19.14
N THR A 85 -8.49 -1.91 19.36
CA THR A 85 -9.03 -2.30 20.68
C THR A 85 -7.96 -2.38 21.76
N LYS A 86 -6.75 -2.82 21.39
CA LYS A 86 -5.60 -2.79 22.31
C LYS A 86 -5.24 -1.36 22.71
N TRP A 87 -5.24 -0.41 21.79
CA TRP A 87 -5.01 1.00 22.06
C TRP A 87 -6.16 1.60 22.89
N ALA A 88 -7.41 1.28 22.55
CA ALA A 88 -8.58 1.75 23.27
C ALA A 88 -8.60 1.28 24.72
N LEU A 89 -8.21 0.03 24.99
CA LEU A 89 -8.01 -0.46 26.35
C LEU A 89 -6.92 0.32 27.10
N LYS A 90 -5.75 0.52 26.46
CA LYS A 90 -4.63 1.27 27.08
C LYS A 90 -5.02 2.70 27.46
N ASN A 91 -5.93 3.30 26.71
CA ASN A 91 -6.40 4.68 26.93
C ASN A 91 -7.76 4.75 27.67
N ASN A 92 -8.21 3.67 28.29
CA ASN A 92 -9.43 3.57 29.10
C ASN A 92 -10.72 3.89 28.34
N TYR A 93 -10.76 3.76 27.01
CA TYR A 93 -11.99 3.87 26.22
C TYR A 93 -12.88 2.63 26.31
N ILE A 94 -12.28 1.46 26.57
CA ILE A 94 -12.94 0.18 26.81
C ILE A 94 -12.34 -0.49 28.04
N SER A 95 -13.12 -1.32 28.72
CA SER A 95 -12.68 -2.05 29.92
C SER A 95 -11.98 -3.38 29.63
N LYS A 96 -12.12 -3.90 28.39
CA LYS A 96 -11.56 -5.19 27.96
C LYS A 96 -11.14 -5.16 26.50
N ASP A 97 -9.99 -5.76 26.16
CA ASP A 97 -9.58 -5.93 24.76
C ASP A 97 -10.38 -7.07 24.09
N VAL A 98 -11.54 -6.70 23.53
CA VAL A 98 -12.43 -7.63 22.82
C VAL A 98 -11.86 -8.11 21.50
N GLY A 99 -10.95 -7.33 20.89
CA GLY A 99 -10.28 -7.70 19.64
C GLY A 99 -9.21 -8.77 19.81
N ALA A 100 -8.66 -8.96 21.01
CA ALA A 100 -7.59 -9.95 21.26
C ALA A 100 -7.99 -11.38 20.85
N THR A 101 -9.27 -11.73 21.02
CA THR A 101 -9.82 -13.05 20.70
C THR A 101 -10.46 -13.13 19.31
N LEU A 102 -10.41 -12.06 18.52
CA LEU A 102 -10.95 -12.03 17.17
C LEU A 102 -10.11 -12.94 16.25
N ALA A 103 -10.71 -13.99 15.73
CA ALA A 103 -10.05 -14.89 14.80
C ALA A 103 -9.68 -14.18 13.49
N THR A 104 -8.47 -14.45 12.99
CA THR A 104 -8.05 -13.98 11.67
C THR A 104 -8.33 -15.06 10.64
N PRO A 105 -9.06 -14.77 9.56
CA PRO A 105 -9.18 -15.71 8.45
C PRO A 105 -7.79 -16.06 7.92
N LYS A 106 -7.43 -17.34 7.92
CA LYS A 106 -6.15 -17.78 7.31
C LYS A 106 -6.25 -17.59 5.80
N GLY A 107 -5.43 -16.70 5.26
CA GLY A 107 -5.26 -16.58 3.81
C GLY A 107 -4.53 -17.81 3.24
N HIS A 108 -4.96 -18.30 2.08
CA HIS A 108 -4.12 -19.21 1.32
C HIS A 108 -2.93 -18.39 0.78
N ARG A 109 -1.71 -18.83 1.07
CA ARG A 109 -0.52 -18.30 0.41
C ARG A 109 -0.48 -18.88 -1.00
N THR A 110 -1.02 -18.17 -1.97
CA THR A 110 -0.75 -18.44 -3.37
C THR A 110 0.58 -17.76 -3.73
N LEU A 111 1.48 -18.52 -4.35
CA LEU A 111 2.68 -17.93 -4.94
C LEU A 111 2.24 -16.92 -6.00
N PRO A 112 2.87 -15.74 -6.08
CA PRO A 112 2.61 -14.81 -7.17
C PRO A 112 2.81 -15.49 -8.52
N ALA A 113 1.97 -15.18 -9.50
CA ALA A 113 2.20 -15.60 -10.87
C ALA A 113 3.53 -14.98 -11.35
N VAL A 114 4.48 -15.83 -11.70
CA VAL A 114 5.76 -15.40 -12.28
C VAL A 114 5.54 -15.23 -13.78
N LEU A 115 5.91 -14.07 -14.32
CA LEU A 115 5.95 -13.89 -15.77
C LEU A 115 7.07 -14.78 -16.34
N ASP A 116 6.72 -15.52 -17.37
CA ASP A 116 7.70 -16.23 -18.17
C ASP A 116 8.67 -15.22 -18.83
N VAL A 117 9.94 -15.60 -18.95
CA VAL A 117 11.00 -14.77 -19.55
C VAL A 117 10.61 -14.33 -20.97
N GLN A 118 10.02 -15.21 -21.77
CA GLN A 118 9.56 -14.89 -23.12
C GLN A 118 8.43 -13.85 -23.11
N LYS A 119 7.46 -13.98 -22.20
CA LYS A 119 6.37 -13.00 -22.07
C LYS A 119 6.86 -11.65 -21.56
N ALA A 120 7.85 -11.65 -20.68
CA ALA A 120 8.48 -10.41 -20.22
C ALA A 120 9.21 -9.72 -21.38
N ALA A 121 10.00 -10.45 -22.16
CA ALA A 121 10.69 -9.92 -23.33
C ALA A 121 9.71 -9.35 -24.37
N LEU A 122 8.65 -10.08 -24.71
CA LEU A 122 7.61 -9.61 -25.63
C LEU A 122 6.93 -8.32 -25.14
N ALA A 123 6.66 -8.19 -23.84
CA ALA A 123 6.10 -6.98 -23.26
C ALA A 123 7.07 -5.78 -23.40
N MET A 124 8.38 -6.01 -23.16
CA MET A 124 9.40 -4.99 -23.31
C MET A 124 9.54 -4.55 -24.77
N ASP A 125 9.61 -5.49 -25.72
CA ASP A 125 9.75 -5.22 -27.14
C ASP A 125 8.52 -4.49 -27.68
N SER A 126 7.31 -4.89 -27.30
CA SER A 126 6.08 -4.23 -27.74
C SER A 126 5.99 -2.78 -27.26
N MET A 127 6.42 -2.50 -26.03
CA MET A 127 6.46 -1.14 -25.48
C MET A 127 7.54 -0.29 -26.15
N ALA A 128 8.70 -0.86 -26.45
CA ALA A 128 9.77 -0.17 -27.17
C ALA A 128 9.32 0.21 -28.62
N THR A 129 8.66 -0.73 -29.31
CA THR A 129 8.11 -0.50 -30.65
C THR A 129 7.06 0.62 -30.62
N ARG A 130 6.11 0.53 -29.70
CA ARG A 130 5.08 1.55 -29.53
C ARG A 130 5.67 2.94 -29.23
N ALA A 131 6.68 3.02 -28.38
CA ALA A 131 7.33 4.28 -28.06
C ALA A 131 8.07 4.88 -29.27
N ALA A 132 8.61 4.03 -30.15
CA ALA A 132 9.25 4.47 -31.39
C ALA A 132 8.23 4.96 -32.44
N GLU A 133 7.01 4.40 -32.45
CA GLU A 133 5.95 4.79 -33.38
C GLU A 133 5.20 6.05 -32.92
N GLU A 134 4.91 6.16 -31.62
CA GLU A 134 4.09 7.25 -31.08
C GLU A 134 4.91 8.50 -30.74
N GLU A 135 6.21 8.37 -30.47
CA GLU A 135 7.14 9.43 -30.03
C GLU A 135 6.57 10.32 -28.90
N SER A 136 5.62 9.79 -28.11
CA SER A 136 4.93 10.56 -27.09
C SER A 136 5.72 10.58 -25.77
N PRO A 137 5.67 11.67 -24.99
CA PRO A 137 6.30 11.73 -23.66
C PRO A 137 5.83 10.62 -22.73
N ILE A 138 4.57 10.20 -22.85
CA ILE A 138 3.99 9.13 -22.04
C ILE A 138 4.60 7.78 -22.41
N SER A 139 4.74 7.47 -23.71
CA SER A 139 5.33 6.21 -24.14
C SER A 139 6.81 6.10 -23.77
N LEU A 140 7.57 7.19 -23.86
CA LEU A 140 8.96 7.25 -23.41
C LEU A 140 9.09 7.01 -21.89
N ARG A 141 8.19 7.60 -21.09
CA ARG A 141 8.10 7.37 -19.65
C ARG A 141 7.83 5.91 -19.32
N ASP A 142 6.86 5.33 -20.00
CA ASP A 142 6.39 3.98 -19.72
C ASP A 142 7.45 2.93 -20.07
N VAL A 143 8.22 3.14 -21.16
CA VAL A 143 9.42 2.33 -21.45
C VAL A 143 10.46 2.46 -20.35
N ALA A 144 10.77 3.67 -19.89
CA ALA A 144 11.74 3.88 -18.81
C ALA A 144 11.30 3.18 -17.50
N ILE A 145 10.02 3.23 -17.18
CA ILE A 145 9.44 2.53 -16.01
C ILE A 145 9.62 1.01 -16.14
N LEU A 146 9.25 0.43 -17.27
CA LEU A 146 9.34 -1.02 -17.48
C LEU A 146 10.78 -1.50 -17.46
N GLU A 147 11.67 -0.81 -18.14
CA GLU A 147 13.11 -1.11 -18.15
C GLU A 147 13.71 -1.07 -16.75
N LEU A 148 13.37 -0.04 -15.96
CA LEU A 148 13.82 0.06 -14.57
C LEU A 148 13.26 -1.07 -13.70
N LEU A 149 11.97 -1.38 -13.81
CA LEU A 149 11.36 -2.48 -13.04
C LEU A 149 12.00 -3.81 -13.37
N TYR A 150 12.21 -4.09 -14.66
CA TYR A 150 12.81 -5.34 -15.12
C TYR A 150 14.27 -5.48 -14.68
N ALA A 151 15.07 -4.42 -14.89
CA ALA A 151 16.50 -4.44 -14.58
C ALA A 151 16.81 -4.49 -13.08
N THR A 152 15.95 -3.86 -12.24
CA THR A 152 16.27 -3.63 -10.83
C THR A 152 15.44 -4.44 -9.84
N GLY A 153 14.28 -4.93 -10.26
CA GLY A 153 13.30 -5.53 -9.35
C GLY A 153 12.83 -4.59 -8.24
N ALA A 154 12.94 -3.27 -8.47
CA ALA A 154 12.44 -2.27 -7.53
C ALA A 154 10.91 -2.38 -7.40
N ARG A 155 10.38 -2.05 -6.21
CA ARG A 155 8.93 -1.97 -6.05
C ARG A 155 8.39 -0.73 -6.74
N VAL A 156 7.15 -0.80 -7.25
CA VAL A 156 6.50 0.34 -7.90
C VAL A 156 6.56 1.60 -7.02
N GLY A 157 6.30 1.49 -5.72
CA GLY A 157 6.37 2.64 -4.80
C GLY A 157 7.79 3.20 -4.63
N GLU A 158 8.83 2.37 -4.72
CA GLU A 158 10.24 2.80 -4.69
C GLU A 158 10.60 3.54 -5.98
N LEU A 159 10.11 3.04 -7.11
CA LEU A 159 10.32 3.68 -8.41
C LEU A 159 9.61 5.04 -8.51
N CYS A 160 8.35 5.13 -8.06
CA CYS A 160 7.60 6.39 -8.03
C CYS A 160 8.22 7.45 -7.12
N GLY A 161 8.99 7.04 -6.11
CA GLY A 161 9.71 7.94 -5.22
C GLY A 161 11.13 8.31 -5.69
N LEU A 162 11.57 7.80 -6.87
CA LEU A 162 12.91 8.02 -7.38
C LEU A 162 13.07 9.45 -7.91
N ASN A 163 14.11 10.13 -7.50
CA ASN A 163 14.49 11.44 -8.02
C ASN A 163 15.65 11.31 -9.02
N ILE A 164 15.85 12.31 -9.84
CA ILE A 164 16.97 12.35 -10.82
C ILE A 164 18.31 12.20 -10.08
N GLY A 165 18.47 12.84 -8.92
CA GLY A 165 19.68 12.75 -8.09
C GLY A 165 19.94 11.38 -7.44
N ASP A 166 18.99 10.45 -7.53
CA ASP A 166 19.16 9.08 -7.02
C ASP A 166 19.78 8.13 -8.07
N ILE A 167 20.06 8.65 -9.28
CA ILE A 167 20.67 7.89 -10.37
C ILE A 167 22.15 8.23 -10.47
N ASP A 168 23.00 7.23 -10.27
CA ASP A 168 24.45 7.34 -10.48
C ASP A 168 24.82 6.71 -11.84
N TYR A 169 25.02 7.56 -12.84
CA TYR A 169 25.39 7.12 -14.19
C TYR A 169 26.83 6.60 -14.29
N ASN A 170 27.72 7.01 -13.37
CA ASN A 170 29.12 6.54 -13.37
C ASN A 170 29.21 5.10 -12.89
N ARG A 171 28.40 4.77 -11.89
CA ARG A 171 28.32 3.41 -11.29
C ARG A 171 27.21 2.56 -11.90
N ASN A 172 26.36 3.15 -12.74
CA ASN A 172 25.18 2.51 -13.29
C ASN A 172 24.26 1.94 -12.20
N THR A 173 23.94 2.75 -11.20
CA THR A 173 23.12 2.34 -10.05
C THR A 173 22.01 3.35 -9.76
N ILE A 174 20.94 2.87 -9.11
CA ILE A 174 19.90 3.70 -8.49
C ILE A 174 19.90 3.49 -6.98
N ARG A 175 19.60 4.55 -6.25
CA ARG A 175 19.35 4.52 -4.81
C ARG A 175 17.85 4.59 -4.58
N VAL A 176 17.27 3.58 -3.95
CA VAL A 176 15.85 3.50 -3.65
C VAL A 176 15.57 3.42 -2.16
N LEU A 177 14.46 4.02 -1.73
CA LEU A 177 13.97 3.99 -0.36
C LEU A 177 12.94 2.88 -0.17
N GLY A 178 13.30 1.87 0.61
CA GLY A 178 12.43 0.75 0.93
C GLY A 178 11.59 0.98 2.20
N LYS A 179 10.89 -0.07 2.62
CA LYS A 179 10.08 -0.06 3.85
C LYS A 179 10.92 0.34 5.08
N GLY A 180 10.38 1.27 5.88
CA GLY A 180 11.06 1.79 7.07
C GLY A 180 12.21 2.74 6.75
N ASN A 181 12.13 3.44 5.63
CA ASN A 181 13.13 4.43 5.18
C ASN A 181 14.54 3.83 4.99
N LYS A 182 14.62 2.52 4.69
CA LYS A 182 15.90 1.85 4.45
C LYS A 182 16.32 2.07 3.01
N GLU A 183 17.47 2.68 2.83
CA GLU A 183 18.10 2.86 1.52
C GLU A 183 18.74 1.57 1.03
N ARG A 184 18.67 1.33 -0.26
CA ARG A 184 19.46 0.32 -0.96
C ARG A 184 19.88 0.82 -2.33
N VAL A 185 21.08 0.44 -2.74
CA VAL A 185 21.63 0.73 -4.07
C VAL A 185 21.47 -0.50 -4.94
N ILE A 186 20.95 -0.30 -6.14
CA ILE A 186 20.63 -1.40 -7.07
C ILE A 186 21.30 -1.09 -8.41
N PRO A 187 22.02 -2.04 -9.03
CA PRO A 187 22.61 -1.85 -10.34
C PRO A 187 21.52 -1.78 -11.43
N MET A 188 21.75 -0.93 -12.42
CA MET A 188 20.94 -0.80 -13.64
C MET A 188 21.66 -1.41 -14.84
N GLY A 189 20.92 -2.13 -15.68
CA GLY A 189 21.42 -2.57 -16.98
C GLY A 189 21.49 -1.41 -18.00
N LYS A 190 22.32 -1.55 -19.03
CA LYS A 190 22.45 -0.55 -20.11
C LYS A 190 21.12 -0.17 -20.77
N PRO A 191 20.15 -1.10 -21.04
CA PRO A 191 18.85 -0.73 -21.61
C PRO A 191 18.09 0.24 -20.72
N ALA A 192 18.00 -0.03 -19.40
CA ALA A 192 17.32 0.83 -18.45
C ALA A 192 17.94 2.24 -18.39
N ILE A 193 19.28 2.32 -18.37
CA ILE A 193 20.00 3.60 -18.40
C ILE A 193 19.62 4.39 -19.66
N LYS A 194 19.66 3.75 -20.83
CA LYS A 194 19.33 4.38 -22.11
C LYS A 194 17.87 4.88 -22.12
N ALA A 195 16.93 4.05 -21.67
CA ALA A 195 15.51 4.41 -21.63
C ALA A 195 15.25 5.62 -20.72
N VAL A 196 15.87 5.64 -19.54
CA VAL A 196 15.77 6.78 -18.61
C VAL A 196 16.35 8.05 -19.21
N GLN A 197 17.54 7.97 -19.85
CA GLN A 197 18.17 9.14 -20.48
C GLN A 197 17.31 9.69 -21.63
N VAL A 198 16.72 8.81 -22.47
CA VAL A 198 15.83 9.23 -23.56
C VAL A 198 14.60 9.93 -23.00
N TRP A 199 13.95 9.35 -21.98
CA TRP A 199 12.79 9.97 -21.36
C TRP A 199 13.12 11.32 -20.71
N LEU A 200 14.22 11.41 -19.95
CA LEU A 200 14.63 12.65 -19.31
C LEU A 200 14.90 13.77 -20.33
N LYS A 201 15.48 13.42 -21.49
CA LYS A 201 15.83 14.38 -22.52
C LYS A 201 14.64 14.82 -23.39
N ASN A 202 13.77 13.85 -23.76
CA ASN A 202 12.81 14.05 -24.85
C ASN A 202 11.34 14.04 -24.39
N GLY A 203 11.05 13.67 -23.13
CA GLY A 203 9.66 13.54 -22.71
C GLY A 203 9.33 14.15 -21.35
N ARG A 204 10.32 14.24 -20.44
CA ARG A 204 10.02 14.63 -19.07
C ARG A 204 9.54 16.08 -18.95
N GLU A 205 10.13 17.01 -19.69
CA GLU A 205 9.78 18.43 -19.61
C GLU A 205 8.32 18.72 -19.98
N GLU A 206 7.70 17.87 -20.81
CA GLU A 206 6.31 18.02 -21.21
C GLU A 206 5.31 17.49 -20.16
N LEU A 207 5.78 16.68 -19.20
CA LEU A 207 4.91 16.01 -18.21
C LEU A 207 5.07 16.54 -16.78
N VAL A 208 5.99 17.47 -16.52
CA VAL A 208 6.33 17.96 -15.15
C VAL A 208 6.24 19.47 -15.06
#